data_f8319c76c180ebc0ee9539937a08a7a7
#
_entry.id   f8319c76c180ebc0ee9539937a08a7a7
#
_cell.length_a   1.000
_cell.length_b   1.000
_cell.length_c   1.000
_cell.angle_alpha   90.00
_cell.angle_beta   90.00
_cell.angle_gamma   90.00
#
_symmetry.space_group_name_H-M   'P 1'
#
loop_
_entity.id
_entity.type
_entity.pdbx_description
1 polymer ?
#
loop_
_entity_poly.entity_id
_entity_poly.type
_entity_poly.pdbx_seq_one_letter_code
_entity_poly.pdbx_strand_id
1 'polypeptide(L)'
;ACAYSSFTDYTPDDCGTGSSLGVGGKGTTASIGYAFDSGFSLAGGVSSTSTDILGNSADLIGVEAAYNADGYGVAVAYVTDDGGASAETTYWGVNGFYTFDLASISVGFETSDDGTEKSGYFVGLSFPEVGPGSVNVAAATTTLFADTDTETMIYEASYSYPMNDGMTLTPGVFIKEVDGSDDETGVAVKASFSF
;
A
#
# COMPACT_ATOMS: atom_id res chain seq x y z
N ALA A 1 6.14 -9.00 3.34
CA ALA A 1 5.20 -9.03 2.20
C ALA A 1 3.78 -9.20 2.70
N CYS A 2 2.85 -8.46 2.17
CA CYS A 2 1.43 -8.62 2.47
C CYS A 2 0.87 -9.93 1.91
N ALA A 3 -0.04 -10.52 2.66
CA ALA A 3 -0.81 -11.66 2.18
C ALA A 3 -2.02 -11.26 1.32
N TYR A 4 -2.33 -9.98 1.27
CA TYR A 4 -3.45 -9.43 0.52
C TYR A 4 -3.03 -8.98 -0.89
N SER A 5 -3.92 -9.12 -1.85
CA SER A 5 -3.75 -8.65 -3.23
C SER A 5 -4.99 -7.86 -3.65
N SER A 6 -4.80 -6.59 -3.97
CA SER A 6 -5.86 -5.69 -4.44
C SER A 6 -6.46 -6.17 -5.76
N PHE A 7 -7.76 -6.07 -5.86
CA PHE A 7 -8.50 -6.32 -7.09
C PHE A 7 -8.66 -5.04 -7.92
N THR A 8 -8.92 -3.93 -7.25
CA THR A 8 -8.96 -2.60 -7.86
C THR A 8 -7.66 -1.86 -7.55
N ASP A 9 -7.31 -0.86 -8.31
CA ASP A 9 -6.17 0.02 -7.97
C ASP A 9 -6.50 1.02 -6.86
N TYR A 10 -7.68 0.91 -6.25
CA TYR A 10 -8.13 1.81 -5.18
C TYR A 10 -7.67 1.39 -3.80
N THR A 11 -7.60 0.08 -3.53
CA THR A 11 -7.08 -0.40 -2.25
C THR A 11 -5.61 -0.81 -2.41
N PRO A 12 -4.76 -0.55 -1.42
CA PRO A 12 -3.36 -0.95 -1.50
C PRO A 12 -3.22 -2.49 -1.51
N ASP A 13 -2.39 -3.01 -2.40
CA ASP A 13 -2.07 -4.44 -2.52
C ASP A 13 -0.73 -4.79 -1.88
N ASP A 14 0.01 -3.79 -1.45
CA ASP A 14 1.16 -3.95 -0.59
C ASP A 14 0.86 -3.37 0.80
N CYS A 15 1.39 -3.94 1.83
CA CYS A 15 1.29 -3.43 3.18
C CYS A 15 2.32 -2.32 3.42
N GLY A 16 2.46 -1.52 2.50
CA GLY A 16 3.41 -0.71 2.07
C GLY A 16 4.01 0.45 2.68
N THR A 17 4.48 0.43 3.86
CA THR A 17 5.48 1.43 4.27
C THR A 17 6.84 1.22 3.58
N GLY A 18 7.18 0.01 3.17
CA GLY A 18 8.44 -0.30 2.51
C GLY A 18 8.60 0.29 1.11
N SER A 19 7.52 0.49 0.40
CA SER A 19 7.54 1.17 -0.90
C SER A 19 7.81 2.68 -0.77
N SER A 20 7.59 3.25 0.40
CA SER A 20 7.82 4.68 0.67
C SER A 20 9.29 5.09 0.56
N LEU A 21 10.22 4.15 0.73
CA LEU A 21 11.63 4.40 0.46
C LEU A 21 11.98 4.39 -1.03
N GLY A 22 11.11 3.83 -1.85
CA GLY A 22 11.21 3.81 -3.30
C GLY A 22 10.60 5.07 -3.91
N VAL A 23 11.11 6.21 -3.60
CA VAL A 23 10.59 7.47 -4.11
C VAL A 23 10.66 7.51 -5.62
N GLY A 24 9.50 7.33 -6.25
CA GLY A 24 9.34 7.46 -7.69
C GLY A 24 9.40 8.91 -8.10
N GLY A 25 10.57 9.39 -8.50
CA GLY A 25 10.76 10.74 -9.03
C GLY A 25 11.97 10.81 -9.94
N LYS A 26 12.06 11.87 -10.71
CA LYS A 26 13.28 12.17 -11.46
C LYS A 26 14.28 12.77 -10.48
N GLY A 27 15.29 12.02 -10.10
CA GLY A 27 16.30 12.52 -9.17
C GLY A 27 17.34 11.47 -8.83
N THR A 28 18.14 11.75 -7.83
CA THR A 28 19.14 10.83 -7.31
C THR A 28 18.66 10.22 -6.02
N THR A 29 18.61 8.90 -5.97
CA THR A 29 18.23 8.14 -4.78
C THR A 29 19.39 7.26 -4.34
N ALA A 30 19.60 7.20 -3.03
CA ALA A 30 20.53 6.27 -2.40
C ALA A 30 19.84 5.64 -1.19
N SER A 31 19.89 4.32 -1.09
CA SER A 31 19.32 3.58 0.04
C SER A 31 20.25 2.49 0.50
N ILE A 32 20.15 2.14 1.76
CA ILE A 32 20.85 1.01 2.38
C ILE A 32 19.85 0.25 3.26
N GLY A 33 19.92 -1.08 3.19
CA GLY A 33 19.12 -1.95 4.04
C GLY A 33 19.96 -3.10 4.56
N TYR A 34 19.60 -3.60 5.73
CA TYR A 34 20.21 -4.76 6.33
C TYR A 34 19.13 -5.67 6.94
N ALA A 35 19.16 -6.93 6.55
CA ALA A 35 18.31 -7.97 7.12
C ALA A 35 19.13 -8.88 8.02
N PHE A 36 18.65 -9.08 9.24
CA PHE A 36 19.24 -9.96 10.24
C PHE A 36 18.65 -11.37 10.13
N ASP A 37 19.41 -12.38 10.47
CA ASP A 37 18.95 -13.78 10.48
C ASP A 37 17.76 -14.02 11.45
N SER A 38 17.55 -13.11 12.40
CA SER A 38 16.42 -13.13 13.33
C SER A 38 15.05 -12.76 12.71
N GLY A 39 15.02 -12.38 11.43
CA GLY A 39 13.82 -11.86 10.76
C GLY A 39 13.62 -10.35 10.92
N PHE A 40 14.47 -9.67 11.67
CA PHE A 40 14.47 -8.22 11.78
C PHE A 40 15.20 -7.59 10.59
N SER A 41 14.73 -6.44 10.12
CA SER A 41 15.41 -5.65 9.09
C SER A 41 15.31 -4.16 9.37
N LEU A 42 16.32 -3.44 8.90
CA LEU A 42 16.38 -1.97 8.93
C LEU A 42 16.73 -1.47 7.53
N ALA A 43 16.09 -0.41 7.11
CA ALA A 43 16.44 0.27 5.87
C ALA A 43 16.40 1.79 6.08
N GLY A 44 17.18 2.50 5.28
CA GLY A 44 17.16 3.95 5.23
C GLY A 44 17.54 4.44 3.86
N GLY A 45 17.02 5.58 3.47
CA GLY A 45 17.26 6.14 2.16
C GLY A 45 17.12 7.65 2.12
N VAL A 46 17.76 8.23 1.14
CA VAL A 46 17.67 9.65 0.79
C VAL A 46 17.37 9.77 -0.70
N SER A 47 16.54 10.72 -1.05
CA SER A 47 16.23 11.02 -2.44
C SER A 47 16.20 12.53 -2.63
N SER A 48 16.86 13.01 -3.68
CA SER A 48 16.76 14.41 -4.10
C SER A 48 16.05 14.44 -5.44
N THR A 49 14.90 15.09 -5.47
CA THR A 49 14.03 15.17 -6.65
C THR A 49 13.93 16.60 -7.15
N SER A 50 14.12 16.81 -8.44
CA SER A 50 13.81 18.09 -9.07
C SER A 50 12.31 18.14 -9.34
N THR A 51 11.59 18.97 -8.61
CA THR A 51 10.13 18.98 -8.64
C THR A 51 9.54 20.02 -9.57
N ASP A 52 10.28 21.04 -10.00
CA ASP A 52 9.74 22.08 -10.84
C ASP A 52 10.69 22.60 -11.93
N ILE A 53 10.11 23.38 -12.85
CA ILE A 53 10.81 24.06 -13.95
C ILE A 53 11.74 25.17 -13.43
N LEU A 54 11.61 25.56 -12.17
CA LEU A 54 12.37 26.63 -11.54
C LEU A 54 13.61 26.11 -10.80
N GLY A 55 13.83 24.79 -10.79
CA GLY A 55 15.02 24.18 -10.22
C GLY A 55 14.97 23.99 -8.70
N ASN A 56 13.79 24.07 -8.08
CA ASN A 56 13.63 23.71 -6.68
C ASN A 56 13.68 22.17 -6.56
N SER A 57 14.48 21.68 -5.65
CA SER A 57 14.59 20.25 -5.34
C SER A 57 13.93 19.98 -4.00
N ALA A 58 13.22 18.87 -3.92
CA ALA A 58 12.76 18.30 -2.67
C ALA A 58 13.73 17.20 -2.24
N ASP A 59 14.10 17.21 -0.98
CA ASP A 59 14.96 16.19 -0.40
C ASP A 59 14.13 15.33 0.57
N LEU A 60 14.07 14.03 0.26
CA LEU A 60 13.37 13.06 1.08
C LEU A 60 14.37 12.23 1.88
N ILE A 61 14.04 12.00 3.14
CA ILE A 61 14.80 11.11 4.02
C ILE A 61 13.80 10.12 4.62
N GLY A 62 14.06 8.82 4.44
CA GLY A 62 13.20 7.76 4.94
C GLY A 62 13.96 6.73 5.75
N VAL A 63 13.30 6.18 6.75
CA VAL A 63 13.78 5.04 7.54
C VAL A 63 12.64 4.04 7.73
N GLU A 64 13.01 2.75 7.75
CA GLU A 64 12.07 1.66 7.98
C GLU A 64 12.70 0.64 8.91
N ALA A 65 11.85 0.05 9.78
CA ALA A 65 12.18 -1.13 10.55
C ALA A 65 11.07 -2.16 10.34
N ALA A 66 11.45 -3.41 10.08
CA ALA A 66 10.49 -4.49 9.91
C ALA A 66 10.95 -5.75 10.65
N TYR A 67 9.97 -6.54 11.03
CA TYR A 67 10.16 -7.87 11.57
C TYR A 67 9.25 -8.86 10.83
N ASN A 68 9.82 -9.93 10.32
CA ASN A 68 9.12 -11.00 9.65
C ASN A 68 9.49 -12.33 10.26
N ALA A 69 8.48 -13.12 10.58
CA ALA A 69 8.58 -14.48 11.05
C ALA A 69 7.65 -15.39 10.24
N ASP A 70 7.69 -16.68 10.53
CA ASP A 70 6.78 -17.63 9.88
C ASP A 70 5.33 -17.30 10.25
N GLY A 71 4.56 -16.93 9.24
CA GLY A 71 3.14 -16.60 9.36
C GLY A 71 2.78 -15.20 9.86
N TYR A 72 3.72 -14.32 10.21
CA TYR A 72 3.39 -12.94 10.56
C TYR A 72 4.54 -11.96 10.30
N GLY A 73 4.18 -10.71 10.16
CA GLY A 73 5.15 -9.63 10.02
C GLY A 73 4.57 -8.29 10.43
N VAL A 74 5.45 -7.37 10.77
CA VAL A 74 5.14 -5.97 11.07
C VAL A 74 6.25 -5.07 10.53
N ALA A 75 5.87 -3.92 10.01
CA ALA A 75 6.82 -2.89 9.60
C ALA A 75 6.33 -1.51 10.05
N VAL A 76 7.29 -0.63 10.30
CA VAL A 76 7.06 0.79 10.57
C VAL A 76 8.03 1.61 9.74
N ALA A 77 7.55 2.67 9.10
CA ALA A 77 8.38 3.58 8.34
C ALA A 77 8.08 5.04 8.72
N TYR A 78 9.08 5.88 8.52
CA TYR A 78 8.99 7.32 8.68
C TYR A 78 9.75 7.99 7.53
N VAL A 79 9.12 8.99 6.91
CA VAL A 79 9.70 9.75 5.80
C VAL A 79 9.47 11.23 6.05
N THR A 80 10.50 12.05 5.81
CA THR A 80 10.36 13.50 5.71
C THR A 80 10.66 13.93 4.30
N ASP A 81 9.88 14.90 3.81
CA ASP A 81 10.09 15.62 2.57
C ASP A 81 10.20 17.11 2.93
N ASP A 82 11.32 17.74 2.61
CA ASP A 82 11.51 19.17 2.88
C ASP A 82 10.65 20.07 1.98
N GLY A 83 9.93 19.46 1.03
CA GLY A 83 8.96 20.11 0.17
C GLY A 83 9.58 21.03 -0.89
N GLY A 84 10.86 21.34 -0.82
CA GLY A 84 11.51 22.30 -1.72
C GLY A 84 10.82 23.67 -1.71
N ALA A 85 9.99 23.95 -2.73
CA ALA A 85 9.18 25.17 -2.81
C ALA A 85 7.79 25.02 -2.14
N SER A 86 7.43 23.81 -1.73
CA SER A 86 6.17 23.48 -1.06
C SER A 86 6.38 23.41 0.46
N ALA A 87 5.32 23.10 1.20
CA ALA A 87 5.44 22.86 2.64
C ALA A 87 6.21 21.56 2.91
N GLU A 88 7.00 21.56 3.97
CA GLU A 88 7.57 20.31 4.50
C GLU A 88 6.45 19.33 4.84
N THR A 89 6.64 18.06 4.47
CA THR A 89 5.67 17.00 4.73
C THR A 89 6.34 15.87 5.47
N THR A 90 5.69 15.37 6.50
CA THR A 90 6.12 14.17 7.20
C THR A 90 5.11 13.06 6.97
N TYR A 91 5.62 11.84 6.80
CA TYR A 91 4.84 10.63 6.65
C TYR A 91 5.31 9.60 7.67
N TRP A 92 4.40 8.90 8.28
CA TRP A 92 4.73 7.67 8.98
C TRP A 92 3.63 6.64 8.82
N GLY A 93 3.99 5.39 8.90
CA GLY A 93 3.04 4.31 8.77
C GLY A 93 3.48 3.06 9.49
N VAL A 94 2.51 2.24 9.80
CA VAL A 94 2.69 0.91 10.35
C VAL A 94 1.80 -0.07 9.58
N ASN A 95 2.34 -1.22 9.26
CA ASN A 95 1.57 -2.30 8.66
C ASN A 95 1.96 -3.64 9.27
N GLY A 96 1.10 -4.62 9.06
CA GLY A 96 1.38 -5.97 9.48
C GLY A 96 0.44 -6.98 8.83
N PHE A 97 0.84 -8.23 8.92
CA PHE A 97 0.02 -9.34 8.50
C PHE A 97 0.12 -10.51 9.48
N TYR A 98 -0.90 -11.34 9.46
CA TYR A 98 -0.92 -12.61 10.17
C TYR A 98 -1.60 -13.67 9.30
N THR A 99 -0.97 -14.82 9.20
CA THR A 99 -1.46 -15.97 8.44
C THR A 99 -1.96 -17.05 9.39
N PHE A 100 -3.21 -17.40 9.23
CA PHE A 100 -3.87 -18.54 9.89
C PHE A 100 -3.82 -19.74 8.93
N ASP A 101 -4.28 -20.90 9.42
CA ASP A 101 -4.34 -22.11 8.59
C ASP A 101 -5.21 -21.92 7.32
N LEU A 102 -6.28 -21.13 7.41
CA LEU A 102 -7.27 -20.99 6.34
C LEU A 102 -7.29 -19.60 5.68
N ALA A 103 -6.62 -18.62 6.25
CA ALA A 103 -6.71 -17.25 5.81
C ALA A 103 -5.49 -16.44 6.24
N SER A 104 -5.31 -15.28 5.61
CA SER A 104 -4.38 -14.26 6.08
C SER A 104 -5.12 -12.93 6.24
N ILE A 105 -4.77 -12.19 7.27
CA ILE A 105 -5.20 -10.81 7.49
C ILE A 105 -4.00 -9.89 7.29
N SER A 106 -4.22 -8.77 6.61
CA SER A 106 -3.26 -7.67 6.47
C SER A 106 -3.92 -6.39 6.94
N VAL A 107 -3.17 -5.56 7.65
CA VAL A 107 -3.63 -4.27 8.15
C VAL A 107 -2.55 -3.22 7.95
N GLY A 108 -2.95 -1.99 7.72
CA GLY A 108 -2.03 -0.86 7.64
C GLY A 108 -2.71 0.42 8.11
N PHE A 109 -1.89 1.28 8.67
CA PHE A 109 -2.24 2.65 9.02
C PHE A 109 -1.09 3.54 8.62
N GLU A 110 -1.41 4.68 8.03
CA GLU A 110 -0.43 5.69 7.66
C GLU A 110 -1.01 7.10 7.85
N THR A 111 -0.14 8.05 8.06
CA THR A 111 -0.51 9.45 8.19
C THR A 111 0.53 10.34 7.51
N SER A 112 0.07 11.49 7.03
CA SER A 112 0.91 12.56 6.52
C SER A 112 0.53 13.88 7.18
N ASP A 113 1.51 14.76 7.35
CA ASP A 113 1.33 16.12 7.89
C ASP A 113 2.15 17.09 7.03
N ASP A 114 1.45 17.95 6.30
CA ASP A 114 1.98 19.10 5.55
C ASP A 114 1.51 20.45 6.15
N GLY A 115 1.12 20.43 7.43
CA GLY A 115 0.39 21.47 8.13
C GLY A 115 -1.10 21.14 8.28
N THR A 116 -1.56 20.05 7.64
CA THR A 116 -2.87 19.44 7.81
C THR A 116 -2.68 17.94 7.93
N GLU A 117 -2.97 17.39 9.10
CA GLU A 117 -2.84 15.95 9.32
C GLU A 117 -3.89 15.18 8.52
N LYS A 118 -3.44 14.21 7.74
CA LYS A 118 -4.26 13.27 6.99
C LYS A 118 -3.90 11.84 7.41
N SER A 119 -4.86 10.96 7.48
CA SER A 119 -4.61 9.56 7.81
C SER A 119 -5.37 8.62 6.90
N GLY A 120 -4.82 7.43 6.72
CA GLY A 120 -5.42 6.36 5.96
C GLY A 120 -5.19 5.02 6.64
N TYR A 121 -6.08 4.09 6.37
CA TYR A 121 -5.93 2.71 6.84
C TYR A 121 -6.46 1.73 5.80
N PHE A 122 -5.97 0.51 5.88
CA PHE A 122 -6.57 -0.60 5.16
C PHE A 122 -6.65 -1.87 6.01
N VAL A 123 -7.58 -2.73 5.65
CA VAL A 123 -7.71 -4.09 6.16
C VAL A 123 -8.00 -5.01 4.98
N GLY A 124 -7.20 -6.05 4.81
CA GLY A 124 -7.38 -7.07 3.79
C GLY A 124 -7.48 -8.46 4.41
N LEU A 125 -8.32 -9.31 3.84
CA LEU A 125 -8.44 -10.73 4.15
C LEU A 125 -8.25 -11.53 2.87
N SER A 126 -7.37 -12.54 2.93
CA SER A 126 -7.12 -13.47 1.84
C SER A 126 -7.38 -14.89 2.29
N PHE A 127 -8.19 -15.61 1.53
CA PHE A 127 -8.49 -17.03 1.70
C PHE A 127 -7.90 -17.76 0.50
N PRO A 128 -6.70 -18.37 0.63
CA PRO A 128 -5.96 -18.92 -0.51
C PRO A 128 -6.61 -20.18 -1.11
N GLU A 129 -7.43 -20.88 -0.36
CA GLU A 129 -8.05 -22.15 -0.76
C GLU A 129 -9.57 -22.10 -0.61
N VAL A 130 -10.25 -21.54 -1.63
CA VAL A 130 -11.71 -21.55 -1.73
C VAL A 130 -12.11 -22.30 -3.00
N GLY A 131 -12.34 -23.60 -2.87
CA GLY A 131 -12.51 -24.49 -4.03
C GLY A 131 -11.23 -24.52 -4.86
N PRO A 132 -11.29 -24.29 -6.18
CA PRO A 132 -10.10 -24.28 -7.04
C PRO A 132 -9.35 -22.94 -7.03
N GLY A 133 -9.81 -21.93 -6.32
CA GLY A 133 -9.28 -20.58 -6.37
C GLY A 133 -9.10 -19.95 -5.01
N SER A 134 -8.96 -18.61 -4.98
CA SER A 134 -8.82 -17.82 -3.77
C SER A 134 -9.81 -16.66 -3.72
N VAL A 135 -10.23 -16.30 -2.52
CA VAL A 135 -11.07 -15.12 -2.25
C VAL A 135 -10.24 -14.05 -1.56
N ASN A 136 -10.37 -12.81 -2.00
CA ASN A 136 -9.82 -11.64 -1.31
C ASN A 136 -10.94 -10.64 -1.04
N VAL A 137 -10.92 -10.03 0.15
CA VAL A 137 -11.78 -8.92 0.52
C VAL A 137 -10.96 -7.84 1.20
N ALA A 138 -11.29 -6.57 0.96
CA ALA A 138 -10.59 -5.47 1.58
C ALA A 138 -11.49 -4.26 1.83
N ALA A 139 -11.05 -3.44 2.76
CA ALA A 139 -11.54 -2.09 2.96
C ALA A 139 -10.35 -1.15 3.19
N ALA A 140 -10.37 0.03 2.57
CA ALA A 140 -9.32 1.04 2.71
C ALA A 140 -9.88 2.45 2.62
N THR A 141 -9.16 3.41 3.21
CA THR A 141 -9.35 4.83 2.94
C THR A 141 -8.34 5.30 1.91
N THR A 142 -8.72 6.27 1.09
CA THR A 142 -7.82 6.91 0.12
C THR A 142 -7.53 8.37 0.45
N THR A 143 -7.95 8.85 1.60
CA THR A 143 -7.84 10.25 2.04
C THR A 143 -6.39 10.75 2.06
N LEU A 144 -5.44 9.86 2.34
CA LEU A 144 -4.02 10.21 2.46
C LEU A 144 -3.42 10.79 1.18
N PHE A 145 -3.90 10.34 0.02
CA PHE A 145 -3.38 10.73 -1.30
C PHE A 145 -4.35 11.63 -2.09
N ALA A 146 -5.46 12.04 -1.45
CA ALA A 146 -6.42 12.91 -2.10
C ALA A 146 -6.01 14.38 -1.94
N ASP A 147 -6.07 15.15 -3.02
CA ASP A 147 -5.89 16.61 -3.00
C ASP A 147 -7.01 17.35 -2.24
N THR A 148 -7.97 16.60 -1.69
CA THR A 148 -9.14 17.12 -1.00
C THR A 148 -9.27 16.47 0.37
N ASP A 149 -9.77 17.22 1.37
CA ASP A 149 -10.10 16.71 2.71
C ASP A 149 -11.31 15.73 2.72
N THR A 150 -11.73 15.26 1.55
CA THR A 150 -12.89 14.38 1.40
C THR A 150 -12.49 12.95 1.73
N GLU A 151 -13.06 12.41 2.77
CA GLU A 151 -12.87 11.01 3.13
C GLU A 151 -13.49 10.10 2.07
N THR A 152 -12.72 9.13 1.61
CA THR A 152 -13.17 8.12 0.66
C THR A 152 -12.90 6.74 1.24
N MET A 153 -13.96 5.94 1.37
CA MET A 153 -13.86 4.53 1.75
C MET A 153 -14.06 3.64 0.52
N ILE A 154 -13.24 2.62 0.41
CA ILE A 154 -13.36 1.62 -0.65
C ILE A 154 -13.45 0.24 -0.03
N TYR A 155 -14.41 -0.53 -0.51
CA TYR A 155 -14.59 -1.93 -0.19
C TYR A 155 -14.49 -2.73 -1.47
N GLU A 156 -13.75 -3.82 -1.43
CA GLU A 156 -13.65 -4.71 -2.58
C GLU A 156 -13.73 -6.18 -2.18
N ALA A 157 -14.23 -7.00 -3.10
CA ALA A 157 -14.21 -8.45 -2.99
C ALA A 157 -13.94 -9.06 -4.35
N SER A 158 -13.08 -10.06 -4.40
CA SER A 158 -12.73 -10.75 -5.65
C SER A 158 -12.52 -12.24 -5.43
N TYR A 159 -12.68 -13.00 -6.52
CA TYR A 159 -12.38 -14.41 -6.56
C TYR A 159 -11.42 -14.73 -7.71
N SER A 160 -10.22 -15.18 -7.39
CA SER A 160 -9.23 -15.56 -8.38
C SER A 160 -9.37 -17.03 -8.73
N TYR A 161 -9.74 -17.31 -9.98
CA TYR A 161 -9.94 -18.66 -10.49
C TYR A 161 -8.84 -19.03 -11.50
N PRO A 162 -8.01 -20.04 -11.22
CA PRO A 162 -7.04 -20.54 -12.19
C PRO A 162 -7.76 -21.34 -13.28
N MET A 163 -7.81 -20.77 -14.48
CA MET A 163 -8.41 -21.44 -15.65
C MET A 163 -7.54 -22.57 -16.18
N ASN A 164 -6.22 -22.36 -16.15
CA ASN A 164 -5.17 -23.31 -16.51
C ASN A 164 -3.82 -22.78 -16.00
N ASP A 165 -2.71 -23.50 -16.29
CA ASP A 165 -1.36 -23.18 -15.81
C ASP A 165 -0.85 -21.78 -16.25
N GLY A 166 -1.44 -21.19 -17.28
CA GLY A 166 -1.01 -19.90 -17.81
C GLY A 166 -2.06 -18.80 -17.72
N MET A 167 -3.26 -19.06 -17.16
CA MET A 167 -4.34 -18.08 -17.14
C MET A 167 -5.13 -18.11 -15.84
N THR A 168 -5.28 -16.95 -15.22
CA THR A 168 -6.17 -16.75 -14.07
C THR A 168 -7.22 -15.69 -14.40
N LEU A 169 -8.47 -15.99 -14.07
CA LEU A 169 -9.59 -15.07 -14.19
C LEU A 169 -10.05 -14.62 -12.81
N THR A 170 -10.14 -13.31 -12.60
CA THR A 170 -10.50 -12.72 -11.31
C THR A 170 -11.70 -11.78 -11.47
N PRO A 171 -12.94 -12.29 -11.39
CA PRO A 171 -14.11 -11.43 -11.20
C PRO A 171 -14.10 -10.80 -9.80
N GLY A 172 -14.65 -9.59 -9.70
CA GLY A 172 -14.77 -8.89 -8.44
C GLY A 172 -15.77 -7.74 -8.50
N VAL A 173 -16.07 -7.23 -7.33
CA VAL A 173 -16.96 -6.10 -7.09
C VAL A 173 -16.28 -5.09 -6.17
N PHE A 174 -16.61 -3.82 -6.33
CA PHE A 174 -16.18 -2.78 -5.41
C PHE A 174 -17.31 -1.79 -5.12
N ILE A 175 -17.22 -1.15 -3.97
CA ILE A 175 -18.04 -0.01 -3.56
C ILE A 175 -17.07 1.09 -3.14
N LYS A 176 -17.27 2.29 -3.67
CA LYS A 176 -16.54 3.49 -3.29
C LYS A 176 -17.52 4.48 -2.71
N GLU A 177 -17.34 4.81 -1.45
CA GLU A 177 -18.10 5.80 -0.71
C GLU A 177 -17.25 7.07 -0.62
N VAL A 178 -17.81 8.19 -1.05
CA VAL A 178 -17.16 9.51 -0.99
C VAL A 178 -18.04 10.43 -0.18
N ASP A 179 -17.50 11.00 0.89
CA ASP A 179 -18.29 11.89 1.74
C ASP A 179 -18.93 13.03 0.94
N GLY A 180 -20.23 13.23 1.12
CA GLY A 180 -21.02 14.23 0.41
C GLY A 180 -21.37 13.90 -1.06
N SER A 181 -21.12 12.70 -1.53
CA SER A 181 -21.45 12.24 -2.89
C SER A 181 -22.26 10.93 -2.86
N ASP A 182 -22.84 10.57 -4.01
CA ASP A 182 -23.47 9.27 -4.17
C ASP A 182 -22.41 8.16 -4.25
N ASP A 183 -22.70 6.99 -3.67
CA ASP A 183 -21.83 5.82 -3.71
C ASP A 183 -21.67 5.29 -5.14
N GLU A 184 -20.44 4.92 -5.47
CA GLU A 184 -20.11 4.26 -6.73
C GLU A 184 -19.97 2.75 -6.50
N THR A 185 -20.73 1.95 -7.23
CA THR A 185 -20.61 0.49 -7.18
C THR A 185 -20.21 -0.03 -8.56
N GLY A 186 -19.19 -0.87 -8.61
CA GLY A 186 -18.70 -1.43 -9.85
C GLY A 186 -18.43 -2.92 -9.79
N VAL A 187 -18.39 -3.52 -10.98
CA VAL A 187 -17.95 -4.89 -11.21
C VAL A 187 -16.86 -4.89 -12.26
N ALA A 188 -15.86 -5.72 -12.09
CA ALA A 188 -14.80 -5.88 -13.07
C ALA A 188 -14.33 -7.33 -13.17
N VAL A 189 -13.65 -7.65 -14.25
CA VAL A 189 -13.02 -8.95 -14.43
C VAL A 189 -11.58 -8.71 -14.92
N LYS A 190 -10.63 -9.19 -14.13
CA LYS A 190 -9.20 -9.18 -14.49
C LYS A 190 -8.82 -10.54 -15.09
N ALA A 191 -8.12 -10.54 -16.22
CA ALA A 191 -7.52 -11.75 -16.78
C ALA A 191 -5.99 -11.58 -16.74
N SER A 192 -5.32 -12.50 -16.06
CA SER A 192 -3.85 -12.54 -15.94
C SER A 192 -3.31 -13.72 -16.74
N PHE A 193 -2.24 -13.47 -17.51
CA PHE A 193 -1.58 -14.46 -18.35
C PHE A 193 -0.11 -14.59 -17.91
N SER A 194 0.36 -15.84 -17.80
CA SER A 194 1.76 -16.21 -17.56
C SER A 194 2.29 -16.99 -18.75
N PHE A 195 3.44 -16.58 -19.29
CA PHE A 195 4.07 -17.19 -20.47
C PHE A 195 5.45 -17.77 -20.11
#